data_36721db035d4b527f8b3efcc7d42081a
#
_entry.id   36721db035d4b527f8b3efcc7d42081a
#
_cell.length_a   1.000
_cell.length_b   1.000
_cell.length_c   1.000
_cell.angle_alpha   90.00
_cell.angle_beta   90.00
_cell.angle_gamma   90.00
#
_symmetry.space_group_name_H-M   'P 1'
#
loop_
_entity.id
_entity.type
_entity.pdbx_description
1 polymer ?
#
loop_
_entity_poly.entity_id
_entity_poly.type
_entity_poly.pdbx_seq_one_letter_code
_entity_poly.pdbx_strand_id
1 'polypeptide(L)'
;MRILVIEDERALCETIVRSLKRLAYSVDFCYDGNKANELLGMEKYDLVLLDLNLPGADGMTVLRTLRQTDKDTGVLILSARCEIADKVEGLDAGANDYLTKPFGINELMARINSLIRRYTTLNPVAGNEAATMLLKDMVIDKVNRMVTVQNLPVELTGKEFDLLLFLASNKGRVFTKKQIYTQVW
;
A
#
# COMPACT_ATOMS: atom_id res chain seq x y z
N MET A 1 0.24 1.09 7.01
CA MET A 1 0.45 1.74 5.72
C MET A 1 -0.79 2.48 5.28
N ARG A 2 -0.64 3.70 4.82
CA ARG A 2 -1.73 4.54 4.34
C ARG A 2 -1.61 4.75 2.83
N ILE A 3 -2.66 4.40 2.09
CA ILE A 3 -2.69 4.44 0.63
C ILE A 3 -3.77 5.42 0.18
N LEU A 4 -3.44 6.28 -0.80
CA LEU A 4 -4.41 7.14 -1.46
C LEU A 4 -4.73 6.56 -2.85
N VAL A 5 -6.02 6.40 -3.15
CA VAL A 5 -6.51 5.99 -4.47
C VAL A 5 -7.17 7.18 -5.14
N ILE A 6 -6.65 7.57 -6.31
CA ILE A 6 -7.13 8.71 -7.10
C ILE A 6 -7.60 8.15 -8.45
N GLU A 7 -8.90 7.99 -8.61
CA GLU A 7 -9.52 7.30 -9.75
C GLU A 7 -10.94 7.84 -9.95
N ASP A 8 -11.25 8.36 -11.12
CA ASP A 8 -12.55 8.96 -11.42
C ASP A 8 -13.65 7.93 -11.69
N GLU A 9 -13.28 6.74 -12.19
CA GLU A 9 -14.21 5.65 -12.38
C GLU A 9 -14.59 5.01 -11.03
N ARG A 10 -15.75 5.37 -10.52
CA ARG A 10 -16.22 4.96 -9.17
C ARG A 10 -16.19 3.46 -8.95
N ALA A 11 -16.64 2.66 -9.92
CA ALA A 11 -16.70 1.20 -9.80
C ALA A 11 -15.31 0.59 -9.65
N LEU A 12 -14.33 1.08 -10.42
CA LEU A 12 -12.95 0.66 -10.33
C LEU A 12 -12.33 1.11 -9.00
N CYS A 13 -12.50 2.38 -8.64
CA CYS A 13 -12.03 2.94 -7.37
C CYS A 13 -12.53 2.11 -6.16
N GLU A 14 -13.84 1.85 -6.07
CA GLU A 14 -14.43 1.06 -5.00
C GLU A 14 -13.87 -0.38 -4.95
N THR A 15 -13.64 -0.99 -6.11
CA THR A 15 -13.06 -2.33 -6.21
C THR A 15 -11.63 -2.37 -5.67
N ILE A 16 -10.80 -1.37 -6.05
CA ILE A 16 -9.44 -1.22 -5.55
C ILE A 16 -9.45 -0.99 -4.04
N VAL A 17 -10.22 -0.01 -3.57
CA VAL A 17 -10.34 0.33 -2.14
C VAL A 17 -10.76 -0.87 -1.30
N ARG A 18 -11.77 -1.63 -1.76
CA ARG A 18 -12.23 -2.84 -1.08
C ARG A 18 -11.15 -3.90 -0.99
N SER A 19 -10.39 -4.09 -2.06
CA SER A 19 -9.29 -5.07 -2.12
C SER A 19 -8.15 -4.69 -1.16
N LEU A 20 -7.79 -3.41 -1.11
CA LEU A 20 -6.75 -2.91 -0.21
C LEU A 20 -7.18 -2.98 1.27
N LYS A 21 -8.43 -2.61 1.57
CA LYS A 21 -8.97 -2.71 2.94
C LYS A 21 -9.03 -4.15 3.46
N ARG A 22 -9.25 -5.15 2.58
CA ARG A 22 -9.17 -6.58 2.96
C ARG A 22 -7.77 -6.99 3.41
N LEU A 23 -6.74 -6.31 2.94
CA LEU A 23 -5.35 -6.51 3.35
C LEU A 23 -4.93 -5.63 4.54
N ALA A 24 -5.92 -5.04 5.24
CA ALA A 24 -5.74 -4.19 6.40
C ALA A 24 -4.93 -2.90 6.16
N TYR A 25 -4.89 -2.39 4.91
CA TYR A 25 -4.36 -1.07 4.63
C TYR A 25 -5.36 0.02 5.05
N SER A 26 -4.84 1.14 5.54
CA SER A 26 -5.61 2.38 5.68
C SER A 26 -5.73 3.03 4.32
N VAL A 27 -6.95 3.23 3.81
CA VAL A 27 -7.17 3.69 2.44
C VAL A 27 -8.09 4.89 2.42
N ASP A 28 -7.57 5.99 1.90
CA ASP A 28 -8.33 7.16 1.48
C ASP A 28 -8.50 7.14 -0.04
N PHE A 29 -9.52 7.82 -0.55
CA PHE A 29 -9.75 7.88 -1.98
C PHE A 29 -10.41 9.20 -2.39
N CYS A 30 -10.21 9.59 -3.63
CA CYS A 30 -10.91 10.70 -4.27
C CYS A 30 -11.06 10.44 -5.79
N TYR A 31 -11.93 11.23 -6.42
CA TYR A 31 -12.32 11.07 -7.81
C TYR A 31 -11.91 12.27 -8.69
N ASP A 32 -11.14 13.20 -8.14
CA ASP A 32 -10.83 14.48 -8.74
C ASP A 32 -9.41 14.91 -8.38
N GLY A 33 -8.66 15.47 -9.35
CA GLY A 33 -7.27 15.84 -9.15
C GLY A 33 -7.07 17.05 -8.22
N ASN A 34 -8.02 17.99 -8.15
CA ASN A 34 -7.92 19.10 -7.20
C ASN A 34 -8.08 18.58 -5.77
N LYS A 35 -9.04 17.65 -5.57
CA LYS A 35 -9.22 17.00 -4.26
C LYS A 35 -8.00 16.16 -3.87
N ALA A 36 -7.37 15.52 -4.86
CA ALA A 36 -6.12 14.80 -4.63
C ALA A 36 -5.02 15.73 -4.11
N ASN A 37 -4.83 16.89 -4.72
CA ASN A 37 -3.85 17.89 -4.27
C ASN A 37 -4.12 18.39 -2.85
N GLU A 38 -5.39 18.61 -2.49
CA GLU A 38 -5.75 18.95 -1.11
C GLU A 38 -5.34 17.86 -0.11
N LEU A 39 -5.69 16.60 -0.40
CA LEU A 39 -5.38 15.46 0.48
C LEU A 39 -3.87 15.27 0.61
N LEU A 40 -3.12 15.35 -0.49
CA LEU A 40 -1.66 15.23 -0.50
C LEU A 40 -0.96 16.39 0.23
N GLY A 41 -1.59 17.57 0.28
CA GLY A 41 -1.09 18.71 1.05
C GLY A 41 -1.36 18.63 2.54
N MET A 42 -2.40 17.90 2.96
CA MET A 42 -2.80 17.79 4.37
C MET A 42 -2.25 16.56 5.07
N GLU A 43 -2.07 15.47 4.32
CA GLU A 43 -1.80 14.15 4.86
C GLU A 43 -0.62 13.49 4.16
N LYS A 44 0.09 12.62 4.87
CA LYS A 44 1.16 11.80 4.30
C LYS A 44 0.65 10.41 3.95
N TYR A 45 1.06 9.95 2.80
CA TYR A 45 0.75 8.62 2.29
C TYR A 45 2.04 7.84 2.03
N ASP A 46 1.96 6.52 2.18
CA ASP A 46 3.06 5.62 1.85
C ASP A 46 3.05 5.25 0.35
N LEU A 47 1.85 5.21 -0.24
CA LEU A 47 1.63 4.89 -1.64
C LEU A 47 0.42 5.65 -2.19
N VAL A 48 0.54 6.13 -3.42
CA VAL A 48 -0.53 6.74 -4.20
C VAL A 48 -0.78 5.89 -5.45
N LEU A 49 -2.03 5.51 -5.67
CA LEU A 49 -2.51 4.97 -6.94
C LEU A 49 -3.15 6.11 -7.70
N LEU A 50 -2.66 6.43 -8.89
CA LEU A 50 -2.97 7.67 -9.60
C LEU A 50 -3.44 7.39 -11.03
N ASP A 51 -4.70 7.68 -11.32
CA ASP A 51 -5.14 7.82 -12.71
C ASP A 51 -4.62 9.13 -13.30
N LEU A 52 -4.27 9.09 -14.57
CA LEU A 52 -3.88 10.29 -15.32
C LEU A 52 -5.07 11.08 -15.85
N ASN A 53 -6.17 10.40 -16.20
CA ASN A 53 -7.35 11.02 -16.76
C ASN A 53 -8.36 11.42 -15.69
N LEU A 54 -8.02 12.45 -14.92
CA LEU A 54 -8.85 12.94 -13.83
C LEU A 54 -9.58 14.23 -14.22
N PRO A 55 -10.79 14.46 -13.70
CA PRO A 55 -11.41 15.78 -13.73
C PRO A 55 -10.66 16.76 -12.83
N GLY A 56 -10.77 18.04 -13.14
CA GLY A 56 -10.07 19.09 -12.41
C GLY A 56 -8.61 19.18 -12.82
N ALA A 57 -7.69 18.86 -11.93
CA ALA A 57 -6.27 18.75 -12.26
C ALA A 57 -5.98 17.36 -12.85
N ASP A 58 -5.30 17.29 -14.01
CA ASP A 58 -4.87 16.01 -14.58
C ASP A 58 -3.84 15.31 -13.71
N GLY A 59 -3.75 13.97 -13.83
CA GLY A 59 -2.89 13.17 -12.96
C GLY A 59 -1.40 13.50 -13.10
N MET A 60 -0.92 13.91 -14.27
CA MET A 60 0.48 14.33 -14.42
C MET A 60 0.77 15.62 -13.65
N THR A 61 -0.19 16.55 -13.61
CA THR A 61 -0.08 17.76 -12.78
C THR A 61 -0.07 17.39 -11.29
N VAL A 62 -0.94 16.47 -10.85
CA VAL A 62 -0.94 15.96 -9.47
C VAL A 62 0.41 15.33 -9.10
N LEU A 63 0.97 14.49 -9.99
CA LEU A 63 2.27 13.85 -9.77
C LEU A 63 3.40 14.89 -9.65
N ARG A 64 3.46 15.84 -10.57
CA ARG A 64 4.49 16.89 -10.54
C ARG A 64 4.38 17.75 -9.29
N THR A 65 3.17 18.12 -8.88
CA THR A 65 2.92 18.87 -7.64
C THR A 65 3.39 18.08 -6.41
N LEU A 66 3.04 16.81 -6.32
CA LEU A 66 3.50 15.93 -5.23
C LEU A 66 5.04 15.91 -5.17
N ARG A 67 5.71 15.73 -6.32
CA ARG A 67 7.18 15.59 -6.36
C ARG A 67 7.95 16.88 -6.03
N GLN A 68 7.30 18.03 -6.04
CA GLN A 68 7.91 19.29 -5.55
C GLN A 68 8.10 19.29 -4.04
N THR A 69 7.23 18.59 -3.29
CA THR A 69 7.22 18.61 -1.83
C THR A 69 7.57 17.25 -1.21
N ASP A 70 7.28 16.17 -1.92
CA ASP A 70 7.48 14.80 -1.43
C ASP A 70 8.09 13.91 -2.53
N LYS A 71 9.31 13.44 -2.28
CA LYS A 71 10.06 12.52 -3.17
C LYS A 71 9.97 11.07 -2.71
N ASP A 72 9.48 10.84 -1.49
CA ASP A 72 9.53 9.54 -0.83
C ASP A 72 8.24 8.73 -1.02
N THR A 73 7.08 9.38 -1.12
CA THR A 73 5.82 8.69 -1.36
C THR A 73 5.86 7.88 -2.66
N GLY A 74 5.55 6.59 -2.58
CA GLY A 74 5.42 5.73 -3.75
C GLY A 74 4.26 6.18 -4.65
N VAL A 75 4.46 6.17 -5.97
CA VAL A 75 3.38 6.45 -6.94
C VAL A 75 3.32 5.35 -7.98
N LEU A 76 2.15 4.71 -8.09
CA LEU A 76 1.80 3.79 -9.17
C LEU A 76 0.75 4.47 -10.05
N ILE A 77 1.13 4.74 -11.30
CA ILE A 77 0.19 5.29 -12.30
C ILE A 77 -0.73 4.17 -12.80
N LEU A 78 -2.02 4.46 -12.88
CA LEU A 78 -3.05 3.63 -13.50
C LEU A 78 -3.61 4.42 -14.70
N SER A 79 -3.42 3.97 -15.94
CA SER A 79 -3.86 4.77 -17.08
C SER A 79 -4.24 3.93 -18.28
N ALA A 80 -5.20 4.44 -19.06
CA ALA A 80 -5.55 3.88 -20.37
C ALA A 80 -4.52 4.25 -21.47
N ARG A 81 -3.61 5.21 -21.20
CA ARG A 81 -2.53 5.57 -22.13
C ARG A 81 -1.52 4.42 -22.15
N CYS A 82 -1.33 3.83 -23.33
CA CYS A 82 -0.52 2.60 -23.46
C CYS A 82 0.77 2.80 -24.26
N GLU A 83 0.97 3.99 -24.84
CA GLU A 83 2.16 4.27 -25.63
C GLU A 83 3.42 4.27 -24.77
N ILE A 84 4.53 3.88 -25.37
CA ILE A 84 5.83 3.86 -24.67
C ILE A 84 6.20 5.25 -24.17
N ALA A 85 5.91 6.28 -24.97
CA ALA A 85 6.17 7.67 -24.63
C ALA A 85 5.44 8.11 -23.35
N ASP A 86 4.16 7.73 -23.18
CA ASP A 86 3.38 8.05 -21.97
C ASP A 86 3.97 7.40 -20.72
N LYS A 87 4.42 6.15 -20.85
CA LYS A 87 5.04 5.42 -19.74
C LYS A 87 6.37 6.05 -19.33
N VAL A 88 7.20 6.40 -20.32
CA VAL A 88 8.47 7.09 -20.06
C VAL A 88 8.22 8.44 -19.41
N GLU A 89 7.28 9.25 -19.92
CA GLU A 89 6.94 10.55 -19.32
C GLU A 89 6.48 10.40 -17.86
N GLY A 90 5.62 9.42 -17.57
CA GLY A 90 5.14 9.17 -16.20
C GLY A 90 6.26 8.77 -15.23
N LEU A 91 7.16 7.89 -15.67
CA LEU A 91 8.29 7.44 -14.87
C LEU A 91 9.34 8.56 -14.68
N ASP A 92 9.66 9.32 -15.72
CA ASP A 92 10.57 10.46 -15.65
C ASP A 92 10.02 11.59 -14.78
N ALA A 93 8.69 11.75 -14.72
CA ALA A 93 8.04 12.68 -13.81
C ALA A 93 8.08 12.24 -12.35
N GLY A 94 8.62 11.04 -12.07
CA GLY A 94 8.85 10.53 -10.73
C GLY A 94 7.84 9.48 -10.24
N ALA A 95 7.04 8.88 -11.12
CA ALA A 95 6.30 7.67 -10.77
C ALA A 95 7.25 6.48 -10.57
N ASN A 96 6.87 5.55 -9.70
CA ASN A 96 7.70 4.39 -9.37
C ASN A 96 7.35 3.16 -10.20
N ASP A 97 6.13 3.11 -10.73
CA ASP A 97 5.67 2.09 -11.66
C ASP A 97 4.47 2.61 -12.46
N TYR A 98 4.12 1.88 -13.52
CA TYR A 98 3.05 2.23 -14.44
C TYR A 98 2.26 0.98 -14.81
N LEU A 99 0.94 1.02 -14.68
CA LEU A 99 0.03 -0.07 -15.01
C LEU A 99 -1.03 0.41 -16.01
N THR A 100 -1.07 -0.22 -17.17
CA THR A 100 -2.03 0.11 -18.24
C THR A 100 -3.39 -0.52 -17.99
N LYS A 101 -4.46 0.27 -18.15
CA LYS A 101 -5.85 -0.22 -18.17
C LYS A 101 -6.17 -0.85 -19.56
N PRO A 102 -6.95 -1.96 -19.60
CA PRO A 102 -7.50 -2.70 -18.48
C PRO A 102 -6.46 -3.62 -17.82
N PHE A 103 -6.55 -3.78 -16.50
CA PHE A 103 -5.66 -4.65 -15.73
C PHE A 103 -6.44 -5.59 -14.81
N GLY A 104 -5.83 -6.71 -14.46
CA GLY A 104 -6.36 -7.61 -13.43
C GLY A 104 -6.05 -7.12 -12.02
N ILE A 105 -6.99 -7.30 -11.08
CA ILE A 105 -6.78 -6.91 -9.68
C ILE A 105 -5.55 -7.60 -9.06
N ASN A 106 -5.26 -8.83 -9.47
CA ASN A 106 -4.09 -9.57 -9.00
C ASN A 106 -2.77 -8.95 -9.47
N GLU A 107 -2.73 -8.42 -10.71
CA GLU A 107 -1.56 -7.69 -11.22
C GLU A 107 -1.34 -6.40 -10.43
N LEU A 108 -2.40 -5.62 -10.23
CA LEU A 108 -2.35 -4.41 -9.40
C LEU A 108 -1.80 -4.72 -8.01
N MET A 109 -2.32 -5.76 -7.34
CA MET A 109 -1.87 -6.15 -6.01
C MET A 109 -0.39 -6.59 -5.99
N ALA A 110 0.06 -7.32 -7.00
CA ALA A 110 1.47 -7.74 -7.11
C ALA A 110 2.41 -6.52 -7.25
N ARG A 111 2.03 -5.50 -8.04
CA ARG A 111 2.80 -4.27 -8.20
C ARG A 111 2.82 -3.43 -6.92
N ILE A 112 1.67 -3.28 -6.26
CA ILE A 112 1.57 -2.61 -4.96
C ILE A 112 2.51 -3.27 -3.95
N ASN A 113 2.46 -4.60 -3.81
CA ASN A 113 3.34 -5.33 -2.90
C ASN A 113 4.82 -5.18 -3.25
N SER A 114 5.17 -5.12 -4.54
CA SER A 114 6.55 -4.88 -4.99
C SER A 114 7.04 -3.48 -4.61
N LEU A 115 6.21 -2.46 -4.78
CA LEU A 115 6.53 -1.09 -4.39
C LEU A 115 6.68 -0.99 -2.87
N ILE A 116 5.72 -1.49 -2.11
CA ILE A 116 5.76 -1.52 -0.64
C ILE A 116 7.07 -2.15 -0.15
N ARG A 117 7.44 -3.31 -0.69
CA ARG A 117 8.69 -3.99 -0.33
C ARG A 117 9.92 -3.13 -0.57
N ARG A 118 10.00 -2.41 -1.70
CA ARG A 118 11.13 -1.50 -2.00
C ARG A 118 11.25 -0.39 -0.97
N TYR A 119 10.13 0.22 -0.58
CA TYR A 119 10.13 1.30 0.43
C TYR A 119 10.49 0.82 1.82
N THR A 120 10.11 -0.38 2.21
CA THR A 120 10.47 -0.96 3.51
C THR A 120 11.92 -1.46 3.55
N THR A 121 12.50 -1.87 2.41
CA THR A 121 13.87 -2.42 2.34
C THR A 121 14.93 -1.35 2.07
N LEU A 122 14.59 -0.26 1.37
CA LEU A 122 15.54 0.78 0.98
C LEU A 122 15.65 1.95 1.98
N ASN A 123 14.77 2.02 2.99
CA ASN A 123 14.88 2.97 4.09
C ASN A 123 15.24 2.25 5.41
N PRO A 124 16.49 1.82 5.60
CA PRO A 124 16.91 1.16 6.84
C PRO A 124 17.00 2.09 8.05
N VAL A 125 16.77 3.41 7.88
CA VAL A 125 17.01 4.42 8.92
C VAL A 125 15.79 4.73 9.79
N ALA A 126 14.60 4.25 9.43
CA ALA A 126 13.42 4.47 10.27
C ALA A 126 12.54 3.20 10.34
N GLY A 127 13.00 2.15 11.00
CA GLY A 127 12.08 1.15 11.52
C GLY A 127 12.19 -0.30 11.09
N ASN A 128 13.37 -0.84 10.82
CA ASN A 128 13.50 -2.30 10.63
C ASN A 128 13.09 -3.11 11.88
N GLU A 129 13.11 -2.50 13.07
CA GLU A 129 12.56 -3.13 14.28
C GLU A 129 11.02 -3.09 14.33
N ALA A 130 10.38 -2.15 13.64
CA ALA A 130 8.94 -2.04 13.59
C ALA A 130 8.29 -2.98 12.53
N ALA A 131 8.99 -3.30 11.45
CA ALA A 131 8.49 -4.12 10.35
C ALA A 131 8.56 -5.62 10.64
N THR A 132 9.56 -6.07 11.38
CA THR A 132 9.75 -7.47 11.78
C THR A 132 9.73 -7.62 13.30
N MET A 133 9.15 -8.70 13.77
CA MET A 133 9.17 -9.08 15.18
C MET A 133 9.93 -10.38 15.35
N LEU A 134 11.00 -10.33 16.15
CA LEU A 134 11.81 -11.49 16.51
C LEU A 134 11.30 -12.12 17.79
N LEU A 135 11.02 -13.41 17.76
CA LEU A 135 10.53 -14.21 18.89
C LEU A 135 11.32 -15.52 18.97
N LYS A 136 12.42 -15.53 19.69
CA LYS A 136 13.35 -16.67 19.71
C LYS A 136 13.73 -17.06 18.27
N ASP A 137 13.31 -18.24 17.83
CA ASP A 137 13.61 -18.79 16.50
C ASP A 137 12.56 -18.39 15.43
N MET A 138 11.58 -17.55 15.79
CA MET A 138 10.52 -17.12 14.92
C MET A 138 10.72 -15.66 14.48
N VAL A 139 10.59 -15.39 13.20
CA VAL A 139 10.56 -14.05 12.62
C VAL A 139 9.17 -13.82 12.04
N ILE A 140 8.49 -12.78 12.49
CA ILE A 140 7.20 -12.33 11.96
C ILE A 140 7.43 -11.08 11.13
N ASP A 141 7.29 -11.18 9.82
CA ASP A 141 7.28 -10.04 8.91
C ASP A 141 5.85 -9.48 8.84
N LYS A 142 5.64 -8.33 9.48
CA LYS A 142 4.32 -7.70 9.57
C LYS A 142 3.87 -7.11 8.23
N VAL A 143 4.82 -6.72 7.39
CA VAL A 143 4.56 -6.07 6.10
C VAL A 143 4.17 -7.10 5.06
N ASN A 144 4.96 -8.16 4.93
CA ASN A 144 4.70 -9.22 3.97
C ASN A 144 3.74 -10.29 4.52
N ARG A 145 3.31 -10.17 5.78
CA ARG A 145 2.46 -11.15 6.49
C ARG A 145 3.04 -12.57 6.41
N MET A 146 4.35 -12.66 6.56
CA MET A 146 5.09 -13.93 6.52
C MET A 146 5.65 -14.28 7.89
N VAL A 147 5.69 -15.57 8.17
CA VAL A 147 6.30 -16.11 9.39
C VAL A 147 7.35 -17.13 8.99
N THR A 148 8.52 -17.03 9.59
CA THR A 148 9.55 -18.06 9.48
C THR A 148 9.94 -18.57 10.87
N VAL A 149 10.15 -19.86 10.97
CA VAL A 149 10.66 -20.51 12.20
C VAL A 149 11.93 -21.25 11.82
N GLN A 150 13.04 -20.94 12.47
CA GLN A 150 14.38 -21.49 12.15
C GLN A 150 14.71 -21.31 10.64
N ASN A 151 14.39 -20.14 10.09
CA ASN A 151 14.54 -19.79 8.67
C ASN A 151 13.68 -20.60 7.68
N LEU A 152 12.76 -21.43 8.13
CA LEU A 152 11.80 -22.13 7.29
C LEU A 152 10.47 -21.37 7.26
N PRO A 153 9.88 -21.12 6.08
CA PRO A 153 8.60 -20.43 5.98
C PRO A 153 7.47 -21.28 6.57
N VAL A 154 6.55 -20.62 7.28
CA VAL A 154 5.33 -21.22 7.84
C VAL A 154 4.15 -20.61 7.13
N GLU A 155 3.34 -21.44 6.49
CA GLU A 155 2.10 -21.00 5.85
C GLU A 155 1.00 -20.82 6.91
N LEU A 156 0.47 -19.61 7.00
CA LEU A 156 -0.65 -19.24 7.86
C LEU A 156 -1.77 -18.63 7.02
N THR A 157 -2.99 -18.93 7.38
CA THR A 157 -4.14 -18.18 6.87
C THR A 157 -4.10 -16.73 7.38
N GLY A 158 -4.80 -15.82 6.70
CA GLY A 158 -4.85 -14.42 7.13
C GLY A 158 -5.25 -14.24 8.60
N LYS A 159 -6.21 -15.04 9.10
CA LYS A 159 -6.68 -14.97 10.49
C LYS A 159 -5.69 -15.58 11.50
N GLU A 160 -5.02 -16.63 11.13
CA GLU A 160 -3.95 -17.23 11.96
C GLU A 160 -2.78 -16.26 12.09
N PHE A 161 -2.41 -15.58 11.02
CA PHE A 161 -1.39 -14.53 11.06
C PHE A 161 -1.81 -13.37 11.98
N ASP A 162 -3.05 -12.86 11.85
CA ASP A 162 -3.57 -11.77 12.69
C ASP A 162 -3.60 -12.15 14.16
N LEU A 163 -4.02 -13.38 14.48
CA LEU A 163 -3.99 -13.92 15.84
C LEU A 163 -2.56 -14.00 16.38
N LEU A 164 -1.64 -14.56 15.60
CA LEU A 164 -0.24 -14.67 15.99
C LEU A 164 0.36 -13.29 16.25
N LEU A 165 0.14 -12.34 15.35
CA LEU A 165 0.65 -10.98 15.48
C LEU A 165 0.08 -10.27 16.70
N PHE A 166 -1.23 -10.43 16.97
CA PHE A 166 -1.89 -9.87 18.15
C PHE A 166 -1.27 -10.41 19.45
N LEU A 167 -1.09 -11.72 19.56
CA LEU A 167 -0.50 -12.36 20.75
C LEU A 167 0.99 -11.99 20.90
N ALA A 168 1.73 -11.99 19.81
CA ALA A 168 3.15 -11.63 19.78
C ALA A 168 3.40 -10.18 20.20
N SER A 169 2.50 -9.27 19.81
CA SER A 169 2.56 -7.85 20.19
C SER A 169 2.19 -7.58 21.64
N ASN A 170 1.56 -8.54 22.31
CA ASN A 170 1.09 -8.40 23.68
C ASN A 170 1.70 -9.46 24.61
N LYS A 171 3.01 -9.65 24.53
CA LYS A 171 3.74 -10.64 25.34
C LYS A 171 3.47 -10.47 26.84
N GLY A 172 3.29 -11.58 27.53
CA GLY A 172 3.08 -11.60 28.99
C GLY A 172 1.67 -11.19 29.43
N ARG A 173 0.74 -10.94 28.50
CA ARG A 173 -0.67 -10.67 28.81
C ARG A 173 -1.55 -11.89 28.53
N VAL A 174 -2.53 -12.10 29.40
CA VAL A 174 -3.56 -13.14 29.21
C VAL A 174 -4.82 -12.48 28.67
N PHE A 175 -5.41 -13.07 27.64
CA PHE A 175 -6.64 -12.58 27.00
C PHE A 175 -7.75 -13.62 27.09
N THR A 176 -8.97 -13.15 27.32
CA THR A 176 -10.16 -13.99 27.23
C THR A 176 -10.51 -14.26 25.76
N LYS A 177 -11.25 -15.34 25.48
CA LYS A 177 -11.76 -15.64 24.15
C LYS A 177 -12.49 -14.45 23.52
N LYS A 178 -13.31 -13.74 24.30
CA LYS A 178 -14.07 -12.57 23.84
C LYS A 178 -13.15 -11.44 23.38
N GLN A 179 -12.11 -11.13 24.14
CA GLN A 179 -11.12 -10.11 23.78
C GLN A 179 -10.36 -10.44 22.50
N ILE A 180 -9.91 -11.70 22.37
CA ILE A 180 -9.25 -12.17 21.15
C ILE A 180 -10.20 -12.06 19.95
N TYR A 181 -11.45 -12.51 20.12
CA TYR A 181 -12.44 -12.47 19.06
C TYR A 181 -12.71 -11.05 18.56
N THR A 182 -12.88 -10.09 19.44
CA THR A 182 -13.14 -8.69 19.11
C THR A 182 -11.95 -8.02 18.37
N GLN A 183 -10.71 -8.48 18.61
CA GLN A 183 -9.50 -7.87 18.06
C GLN A 183 -9.03 -8.50 16.73
N VAL A 184 -9.39 -9.76 16.50
CA VAL A 184 -8.87 -10.54 15.37
C VAL A 184 -9.96 -10.87 14.33
N TRP A 185 -11.24 -10.96 14.73
CA TRP A 185 -12.40 -11.27 13.89
C TRP A 185 -13.39 -10.12 13.78
#